data_08f052485c2139e994f7c8421e8b8fbc
#
_entry.id   08f052485c2139e994f7c8421e8b8fbc
#
_cell.length_a   1.000
_cell.length_b   1.000
_cell.length_c   1.000
_cell.angle_alpha   90.00
_cell.angle_beta   90.00
_cell.angle_gamma   90.00
#
_symmetry.space_group_name_H-M   'P 1'
#
loop_
_entity.id
_entity.type
_entity.pdbx_description
1 polymer ?
#
loop_
_entity_poly.entity_id
_entity_poly.type
_entity_poly.pdbx_seq_one_letter_code
_entity_poly.pdbx_strand_id
1 'polypeptide(L)'
;YTGFGSGLQSAEQQISLQANFGGGVGRYLKKTSNLRASVVGGLVYQNTNYESSVTTATSEDLFGVMLLGTLNYVMFKRTSLNMTVDAIPSLTDPGRFFFNTNASYFLKLFGTINWNLSFYGNWDTQPPSGTSGNDYGVNSGLSWTFGNQ
;
A
#
# COMPACT_ATOMS: atom_id res chain seq x y z
N TYR A 1 -15.07 -12.25 -3.24
CA TYR A 1 -15.06 -11.16 -4.23
C TYR A 1 -14.72 -9.88 -3.50
N THR A 2 -13.85 -9.06 -4.08
CA THR A 2 -13.47 -7.77 -3.51
C THR A 2 -13.53 -6.72 -4.62
N GLY A 3 -14.19 -5.61 -4.35
CA GLY A 3 -14.14 -4.40 -5.17
C GLY A 3 -13.53 -3.29 -4.33
N PHE A 4 -12.74 -2.43 -4.94
CA PHE A 4 -12.17 -1.26 -4.26
C PHE A 4 -12.14 -0.06 -5.19
N GLY A 5 -12.14 1.12 -4.57
CA GLY A 5 -11.88 2.39 -5.23
C GLY A 5 -11.11 3.28 -4.28
N SER A 6 -10.16 4.02 -4.78
CA SER A 6 -9.40 4.99 -4.01
C SER A 6 -9.07 6.22 -4.86
N GLY A 7 -8.85 7.35 -4.20
CA GLY A 7 -8.39 8.58 -4.82
C GLY A 7 -7.20 9.14 -4.05
N LEU A 8 -6.24 9.70 -4.76
CA LEU A 8 -5.07 10.37 -4.22
C LEU A 8 -4.89 11.72 -4.90
N GLN A 9 -4.53 12.73 -4.10
CA GLN A 9 -4.06 14.01 -4.58
C GLN A 9 -2.73 14.32 -3.88
N SER A 10 -1.69 14.64 -4.63
CA SER A 10 -0.37 14.93 -4.08
C SER A 10 0.30 16.07 -4.83
N ALA A 11 0.55 17.17 -4.13
CA ALA A 11 1.25 18.33 -4.69
C ALA A 11 2.75 18.05 -4.93
N GLU A 12 3.36 17.20 -4.11
CA GLU A 12 4.78 16.85 -4.24
C GLU A 12 5.08 15.99 -5.47
N GLN A 13 4.12 15.19 -5.90
CA GLN A 13 4.21 14.36 -7.10
C GLN A 13 3.59 15.01 -8.34
N GLN A 14 3.12 16.25 -8.24
CA GLN A 14 2.38 16.95 -9.30
C GLN A 14 1.14 16.21 -9.79
N ILE A 15 0.53 15.41 -8.91
CA ILE A 15 -0.70 14.67 -9.17
C ILE A 15 -1.87 15.53 -8.71
N SER A 16 -2.70 15.99 -9.64
CA SER A 16 -3.92 16.75 -9.31
C SER A 16 -5.04 15.82 -8.84
N LEU A 17 -5.17 14.66 -9.49
CA LEU A 17 -6.14 13.63 -9.11
C LEU A 17 -5.69 12.27 -9.63
N GLN A 18 -5.64 11.30 -8.76
CA GLN A 18 -5.48 9.90 -9.11
C GLN A 18 -6.70 9.12 -8.63
N ALA A 19 -7.36 8.44 -9.54
CA ALA A 19 -8.49 7.58 -9.23
C ALA A 19 -8.17 6.14 -9.60
N ASN A 20 -8.33 5.23 -8.65
CA ASN A 20 -8.09 3.81 -8.83
C ASN A 20 -9.40 3.04 -8.66
N PHE A 21 -9.71 2.20 -9.62
CA PHE A 21 -10.85 1.29 -9.56
C PHE A 21 -10.38 -0.12 -9.88
N GLY A 22 -10.84 -1.08 -9.11
CA GLY A 22 -10.46 -2.45 -9.36
C GLY A 22 -11.39 -3.47 -8.72
N GLY A 23 -11.27 -4.70 -9.15
CA GLY A 23 -11.97 -5.81 -8.59
C GLY A 23 -11.17 -7.10 -8.75
N GLY A 24 -11.33 -8.01 -7.79
CA GLY A 24 -10.56 -9.24 -7.81
C GLY A 24 -11.19 -10.34 -6.97
N VAL A 25 -10.56 -11.49 -7.05
CA VAL A 25 -10.88 -12.66 -6.24
C VAL A 25 -9.69 -13.03 -5.38
N GLY A 26 -9.98 -13.38 -4.13
CA GLY A 26 -8.94 -13.70 -3.17
C GLY A 26 -9.20 -14.98 -2.41
N ARG A 27 -8.13 -15.55 -1.88
CA ARG A 27 -8.17 -16.74 -1.05
C ARG A 27 -7.30 -16.56 0.19
N TYR A 28 -7.79 -17.06 1.31
CA TYR A 28 -6.96 -17.23 2.49
C TYR A 28 -6.02 -18.42 2.29
N LEU A 29 -4.72 -18.17 2.40
CA LEU A 29 -3.67 -19.21 2.38
C LEU A 29 -3.58 -19.88 3.75
N LYS A 30 -3.73 -19.08 4.81
CA LYS A 30 -3.79 -19.55 6.18
C LYS A 30 -4.75 -18.68 7.00
N LYS A 31 -5.59 -19.33 7.79
CA LYS A 31 -6.51 -18.66 8.70
C LYS A 31 -6.53 -19.43 10.01
N THR A 32 -5.76 -18.94 10.97
CA THR A 32 -5.74 -19.44 12.35
C THR A 32 -6.05 -18.28 13.30
N SER A 33 -6.19 -18.55 14.58
CA SER A 33 -6.40 -17.51 15.59
C SER A 33 -5.26 -16.46 15.62
N ASN A 34 -4.04 -16.88 15.30
CA ASN A 34 -2.84 -16.06 15.44
C ASN A 34 -2.25 -15.60 14.09
N LEU A 35 -2.62 -16.28 12.99
CA LEU A 35 -2.06 -15.99 11.67
C LEU A 35 -3.16 -15.99 10.63
N ARG A 36 -3.25 -14.88 9.90
CA ARG A 36 -4.08 -14.76 8.71
C ARG A 36 -3.20 -14.32 7.56
N ALA A 37 -3.16 -15.13 6.53
CA ALA A 37 -2.48 -14.81 5.28
C ALA A 37 -3.47 -14.99 4.14
N SER A 38 -3.54 -14.00 3.25
CA SER A 38 -4.40 -14.06 2.07
C SER A 38 -3.69 -13.50 0.86
N VAL A 39 -4.14 -13.93 -0.29
CA VAL A 39 -3.74 -13.41 -1.59
C VAL A 39 -5.00 -13.08 -2.40
N VAL A 40 -4.95 -11.95 -3.09
CA VAL A 40 -6.00 -11.47 -3.99
C VAL A 40 -5.36 -11.20 -5.34
N GLY A 41 -5.97 -11.71 -6.40
CA GLY A 41 -5.63 -11.37 -7.78
C GLY A 41 -6.80 -10.65 -8.42
N GLY A 42 -6.54 -9.64 -9.22
CA GLY A 42 -7.60 -8.85 -9.83
C GLY A 42 -7.13 -7.97 -10.97
N LEU A 43 -8.05 -7.19 -11.47
CA LEU A 43 -7.80 -6.17 -12.47
C LEU A 43 -7.92 -4.78 -11.81
N VAL A 44 -7.06 -3.89 -12.20
CA VAL A 44 -7.06 -2.51 -11.74
C VAL A 44 -7.00 -1.56 -12.94
N TYR A 45 -7.82 -0.51 -12.86
CA TYR A 45 -7.75 0.64 -13.74
C TYR A 45 -7.38 1.85 -12.91
N GLN A 46 -6.38 2.57 -13.34
CA GLN A 46 -5.89 3.78 -12.70
C GLN A 46 -5.90 4.91 -13.73
N ASN A 47 -6.52 6.02 -13.35
CA ASN A 47 -6.46 7.27 -14.07
C ASN A 47 -5.70 8.28 -13.23
N THR A 48 -4.65 8.86 -13.78
CA THR A 48 -3.82 9.87 -13.10
C THR A 48 -3.79 11.14 -13.94
N ASN A 49 -4.23 12.24 -13.33
CA ASN A 49 -4.11 13.57 -13.92
C ASN A 49 -2.93 14.29 -13.27
N TYR A 50 -1.97 14.67 -14.09
CA TYR A 50 -0.82 15.48 -13.67
C TYR A 50 -1.11 16.96 -13.87
N GLU A 51 -0.86 17.76 -12.87
CA GLU A 51 -0.91 19.21 -12.97
C GLU A 51 0.44 19.72 -13.50
N SER A 52 0.49 20.05 -14.79
CA SER A 52 1.67 20.67 -15.36
C SER A 52 1.54 22.18 -15.27
N SER A 53 2.54 22.84 -14.70
CA SER A 53 2.61 24.32 -14.64
C SER A 53 2.76 24.99 -16.01
N VAL A 54 2.80 24.24 -17.10
CA VAL A 54 2.90 24.73 -18.47
C VAL A 54 1.85 24.04 -19.34
N THR A 55 0.71 24.68 -19.45
CA THR A 55 -0.31 24.65 -20.54
C THR A 55 -0.92 23.33 -20.99
N THR A 56 -0.52 22.16 -20.53
CA THR A 56 -1.17 20.90 -20.97
C THR A 56 -1.31 19.93 -19.78
N ALA A 57 -2.54 19.76 -19.31
CA ALA A 57 -2.86 18.68 -18.38
C ALA A 57 -2.66 17.35 -19.13
N THR A 58 -1.76 16.52 -18.63
CA THR A 58 -1.54 15.18 -19.18
C THR A 58 -2.28 14.20 -18.27
N SER A 59 -3.23 13.46 -18.84
CA SER A 59 -3.86 12.33 -18.18
C SER A 59 -3.19 11.06 -18.62
N GLU A 60 -2.89 10.20 -17.68
CA GLU A 60 -2.33 8.87 -17.92
C GLU A 60 -3.31 7.80 -17.41
N ASP A 61 -3.70 6.92 -18.32
CA ASP A 61 -4.56 5.78 -18.04
C ASP A 61 -3.73 4.51 -18.00
N LEU A 62 -3.85 3.79 -16.90
CA LEU A 62 -3.15 2.54 -16.69
C LEU A 62 -4.15 1.42 -16.38
N PHE A 63 -4.08 0.37 -17.16
CA PHE A 63 -4.78 -0.87 -16.90
C PHE A 63 -3.77 -1.96 -16.54
N GLY A 64 -4.01 -2.68 -15.45
CA GLY A 64 -3.06 -3.66 -14.95
C GLY A 64 -3.71 -4.85 -14.28
N VAL A 65 -2.90 -5.86 -14.01
CA VAL A 65 -3.25 -6.96 -13.12
C VAL A 65 -2.73 -6.60 -11.73
N MET A 66 -3.54 -6.80 -10.70
CA MET A 66 -3.14 -6.59 -9.32
C MET A 66 -2.93 -7.95 -8.64
N LEU A 67 -1.82 -8.07 -7.93
CA LEU A 67 -1.58 -9.13 -6.96
C LEU A 67 -1.38 -8.50 -5.59
N LEU A 68 -2.29 -8.80 -4.66
CA LEU A 68 -2.26 -8.28 -3.30
C LEU A 68 -2.05 -9.44 -2.32
N GLY A 69 -0.98 -9.36 -1.54
CA GLY A 69 -0.71 -10.24 -0.41
C GLY A 69 -0.93 -9.53 0.91
N THR A 70 -1.64 -10.15 1.84
CA THR A 70 -1.79 -9.63 3.20
C THR A 70 -1.38 -10.68 4.22
N LEU A 71 -0.65 -10.25 5.22
CA LEU A 71 -0.20 -11.05 6.35
C LEU A 71 -0.53 -10.32 7.65
N ASN A 72 -1.32 -10.97 8.50
CA ASN A 72 -1.59 -10.48 9.84
C ASN A 72 -1.17 -11.59 10.83
N TYR A 73 -0.20 -11.28 11.66
CA TYR A 73 0.32 -12.22 12.64
C TYR A 73 0.28 -11.62 14.04
N VAL A 74 -0.37 -12.29 14.96
CA VAL A 74 -0.49 -11.90 16.38
C VAL A 74 0.21 -12.93 17.23
N MET A 75 1.26 -12.53 17.93
CA MET A 75 2.02 -13.37 18.83
C MET A 75 1.76 -12.97 20.28
N PHE A 76 1.23 -13.92 21.08
CA PHE A 76 1.10 -13.80 22.54
C PHE A 76 0.39 -12.55 23.06
N LYS A 77 -0.60 -12.01 22.37
CA LYS A 77 -1.36 -10.79 22.77
C LYS A 77 -0.49 -9.53 23.01
N ARG A 78 0.81 -9.62 22.80
CA ARG A 78 1.77 -8.53 23.04
C ARG A 78 2.43 -8.01 21.79
N THR A 79 2.38 -8.79 20.72
CA THR A 79 3.08 -8.48 19.47
C THR A 79 2.14 -8.73 18.31
N SER A 80 2.08 -7.78 17.39
CA SER A 80 1.39 -7.98 16.12
C SER A 80 2.27 -7.49 14.96
N LEU A 81 2.23 -8.24 13.87
CA LEU A 81 2.82 -7.89 12.59
C LEU A 81 1.72 -7.87 11.55
N ASN A 82 1.57 -6.73 10.90
CA ASN A 82 0.70 -6.58 9.75
C ASN A 82 1.58 -6.23 8.56
N MET A 83 1.41 -6.93 7.47
CA MET A 83 2.14 -6.69 6.24
C MET A 83 1.18 -6.78 5.05
N THR A 84 1.30 -5.82 4.17
CA THR A 84 0.57 -5.78 2.90
C THR A 84 1.60 -5.55 1.80
N VAL A 85 1.50 -6.35 0.77
CA VAL A 85 2.34 -6.24 -0.43
C VAL A 85 1.42 -6.29 -1.62
N ASP A 86 1.52 -5.31 -2.49
CA ASP A 86 0.83 -5.32 -3.77
C ASP A 86 1.80 -5.11 -4.93
N ALA A 87 1.49 -5.78 -6.01
CA ALA A 87 2.26 -5.76 -7.24
C ALA A 87 1.29 -5.58 -8.41
N ILE A 88 1.55 -4.60 -9.25
CA ILE A 88 0.70 -4.22 -10.37
C ILE A 88 1.54 -4.14 -11.64
N PRO A 89 1.72 -5.25 -12.37
CA PRO A 89 2.24 -5.18 -13.74
C PRO A 89 1.23 -4.46 -14.63
N SER A 90 1.71 -3.46 -15.36
CA SER A 90 0.91 -2.72 -16.33
C SER A 90 0.67 -3.58 -17.58
N LEU A 91 -0.56 -3.58 -18.08
CA LEU A 91 -0.92 -4.18 -19.36
C LEU A 91 -0.91 -3.16 -20.51
N THR A 92 -1.11 -1.89 -20.17
CA THR A 92 -1.10 -0.79 -21.16
C THR A 92 0.30 -0.31 -21.51
N ASP A 93 1.23 -0.44 -20.55
CA ASP A 93 2.60 -0.01 -20.69
C ASP A 93 3.56 -1.17 -20.40
N PRO A 94 3.91 -1.98 -21.43
CA PRO A 94 4.70 -3.19 -21.23
C PRO A 94 6.07 -2.89 -20.62
N GLY A 95 6.36 -3.54 -19.49
CA GLY A 95 7.60 -3.37 -18.73
C GLY A 95 7.47 -2.42 -17.54
N ARG A 96 6.37 -1.69 -17.39
CA ARG A 96 6.08 -0.91 -16.19
C ARG A 96 5.48 -1.79 -15.10
N PHE A 97 6.06 -1.70 -13.93
CA PHE A 97 5.69 -2.49 -12.77
C PHE A 97 5.64 -1.61 -11.54
N PHE A 98 4.51 -1.62 -10.87
CA PHE A 98 4.34 -0.97 -9.57
C PHE A 98 4.42 -2.01 -8.46
N PHE A 99 5.16 -1.68 -7.43
CA PHE A 99 5.29 -2.51 -6.25
C PHE A 99 5.15 -1.63 -5.01
N ASN A 100 4.18 -1.96 -4.17
CA ASN A 100 3.97 -1.26 -2.92
C ASN A 100 4.05 -2.24 -1.76
N THR A 101 4.64 -1.82 -0.67
CA THR A 101 4.67 -2.59 0.56
C THR A 101 4.44 -1.71 1.76
N ASN A 102 3.65 -2.22 2.69
CA ASN A 102 3.43 -1.62 3.99
C ASN A 102 3.59 -2.71 5.04
N ALA A 103 4.41 -2.46 6.04
CA ALA A 103 4.57 -3.35 7.17
C ALA A 103 4.48 -2.55 8.47
N SER A 104 3.72 -3.02 9.44
CA SER A 104 3.66 -2.45 10.77
C SER A 104 3.84 -3.52 11.83
N TYR A 105 4.78 -3.28 12.69
CA TYR A 105 5.10 -4.12 13.83
C TYR A 105 4.72 -3.38 15.10
N PHE A 106 3.97 -4.02 15.95
CA PHE A 106 3.54 -3.51 17.23
C PHE A 106 4.00 -4.44 18.34
N LEU A 107 4.65 -3.87 19.34
CA LEU A 107 5.12 -4.59 20.51
C LEU A 107 4.69 -3.88 21.78
N LYS A 108 3.94 -4.57 22.64
CA LYS A 108 3.65 -4.13 24.00
C LYS A 108 4.86 -4.43 24.88
N LEU A 109 5.55 -3.38 25.33
CA LEU A 109 6.76 -3.51 26.16
C LEU A 109 6.39 -3.82 27.63
N PHE A 110 6.00 -2.79 28.38
CA PHE A 110 5.69 -2.89 29.81
C PHE A 110 4.39 -2.15 30.11
N GLY A 111 3.50 -2.78 30.87
CA GLY A 111 2.28 -2.13 31.34
C GLY A 111 1.50 -1.45 30.21
N THR A 112 1.60 -0.14 30.14
CA THR A 112 0.89 0.73 29.22
C THR A 112 1.77 1.29 28.08
N ILE A 113 3.06 0.89 28.01
CA ILE A 113 3.99 1.36 26.99
C ILE A 113 4.00 0.39 25.81
N ASN A 114 3.83 0.95 24.61
CA ASN A 114 3.85 0.20 23.37
C ASN A 114 4.88 0.82 22.42
N TRP A 115 5.55 -0.03 21.67
CA TRP A 115 6.44 0.36 20.59
C TRP A 115 5.82 0.00 19.24
N ASN A 116 5.85 0.98 18.35
CA ASN A 116 5.41 0.84 16.97
C ASN A 116 6.59 1.04 16.04
N LEU A 117 6.74 0.13 15.08
CA LEU A 117 7.65 0.28 13.96
C LEU A 117 6.84 0.07 12.67
N SER A 118 6.88 1.03 11.77
CA SER A 118 6.24 0.91 10.46
C SER A 118 7.23 1.20 9.35
N PHE A 119 7.07 0.46 8.28
CA PHE A 119 7.83 0.59 7.04
C PHE A 119 6.83 0.73 5.89
N TYR A 120 7.11 1.63 4.97
CA TYR A 120 6.43 1.69 3.69
C TYR A 120 7.46 1.79 2.56
N GLY A 121 7.09 1.29 1.39
CA GLY A 121 7.90 1.41 0.20
C GLY A 121 7.03 1.31 -1.04
N ASN A 122 7.29 2.21 -1.99
CA ASN A 122 6.63 2.27 -3.28
C ASN A 122 7.70 2.32 -4.36
N TRP A 123 7.56 1.48 -5.36
CA TRP A 123 8.48 1.40 -6.49
C TRP A 123 7.70 1.41 -7.81
N ASP A 124 8.12 2.26 -8.71
CA ASP A 124 7.68 2.31 -10.10
C ASP A 124 8.91 2.14 -10.99
N THR A 125 8.90 1.15 -11.87
CA THR A 125 10.04 0.86 -12.75
C THR A 125 10.17 1.85 -13.90
N GLN A 126 9.11 2.59 -14.22
CA GLN A 126 9.10 3.59 -15.29
C GLN A 126 8.37 4.86 -14.83
N PRO A 127 8.95 5.61 -13.87
CA PRO A 127 8.31 6.83 -13.39
C PRO A 127 8.30 7.90 -14.50
N PRO A 128 7.34 8.81 -14.48
CA PRO A 128 7.32 9.96 -15.38
C PRO A 128 8.60 10.78 -15.27
N SER A 129 8.99 11.41 -16.37
CA SER A 129 10.21 12.22 -16.44
C SER A 129 10.22 13.31 -15.37
N GLY A 130 11.25 13.30 -14.51
CA GLY A 130 11.41 14.28 -13.44
C GLY A 130 10.86 13.84 -12.08
N THR A 131 10.29 12.64 -11.97
CA THR A 131 9.84 12.07 -10.69
C THR A 131 10.75 10.91 -10.24
N SER A 132 10.80 10.66 -8.92
CA SER A 132 11.48 9.49 -8.38
C SER A 132 10.60 8.26 -8.51
N GLY A 133 11.13 7.16 -9.04
CA GLY A 133 10.45 5.87 -9.09
C GLY A 133 10.40 5.13 -7.76
N ASN A 134 11.13 5.62 -6.76
CA ASN A 134 11.25 4.95 -5.47
C ASN A 134 10.92 5.93 -4.35
N ASP A 135 10.01 5.52 -3.48
CA ASP A 135 9.68 6.20 -2.24
C ASP A 135 9.59 5.18 -1.12
N TYR A 136 10.31 5.39 -0.05
CA TYR A 136 10.29 4.50 1.11
C TYR A 136 10.53 5.26 2.40
N GLY A 137 10.00 4.75 3.48
CA GLY A 137 10.20 5.35 4.79
C GLY A 137 10.02 4.35 5.92
N VAL A 138 10.62 4.70 7.03
CA VAL A 138 10.53 3.98 8.30
C VAL A 138 10.12 4.95 9.38
N ASN A 139 9.08 4.59 10.12
CA ASN A 139 8.63 5.32 11.29
C ASN A 139 8.76 4.43 12.53
N SER A 140 9.30 4.98 13.59
CA SER A 140 9.36 4.32 14.89
C SER A 140 8.80 5.25 15.96
N GLY A 141 7.93 4.74 16.80
CA GLY A 141 7.25 5.51 17.83
C GLY A 141 7.00 4.72 19.10
N LEU A 142 6.99 5.43 20.21
CA LEU A 142 6.53 4.92 21.49
C LEU A 142 5.17 5.55 21.80
N SER A 143 4.23 4.75 22.21
CA SER A 143 2.93 5.21 22.67
C SER A 143 2.70 4.79 24.11
N TRP A 144 2.06 5.64 24.88
CA TRP A 144 1.68 5.39 26.25
C TRP A 144 0.16 5.48 26.36
N THR A 145 -0.46 4.43 26.85
CA THR A 145 -1.91 4.39 27.08
C THR A 145 -2.19 4.71 28.54
N PHE A 146 -2.82 5.86 28.78
CA PHE A 146 -3.36 6.21 30.09
C PHE A 146 -4.79 5.65 30.16
N GLY A 147 -5.03 4.75 31.06
CA GLY A 147 -6.37 4.19 31.29
C GLY A 147 -6.48 3.69 32.71
N ASN A 148 -7.46 4.17 33.45
CA ASN A 148 -7.92 3.51 34.67
C ASN A 148 -8.58 2.19 34.26
N GLN A 149 -8.14 1.11 34.91
CA GLN A 149 -8.88 -0.15 34.91
C GLN A 149 -10.09 -0.03 35.81
#